data_b674a3cc5578d70c951c41b1d5138bc8
#
_entry.id   b674a3cc5578d70c951c41b1d5138bc8
#
_cell.length_a   1.000
_cell.length_b   1.000
_cell.length_c   1.000
_cell.angle_alpha   90.00
_cell.angle_beta   90.00
_cell.angle_gamma   90.00
#
_symmetry.space_group_name_H-M   'P 1'
#
loop_
_entity.id
_entity.type
_entity.pdbx_description
1 polymer ?
#
loop_
_entity_poly.entity_id
_entity_poly.type
_entity_poly.pdbx_seq_one_letter_code
_entity_poly.pdbx_strand_id
1 'polypeptide(L)'
;DKFDFGEADIALFSAGGATAKEVAPRAGEAGCLVIDNSSAFRMDEDVPLIVPEVNADSVDSALRGNGGRNIIANPNCSTAQLVVALKPLHDSFGVRRVVVSTYQAVSGAGKPAMDELFNQTRGIYVNDPARAEIFTKQIAFNAIPHIDVFLDDGFTKEEWKMTAETKKILDPAIELVAHCVRIPVFIGHSEAVFIETDRPMTESGVREMLRDSPGVTVIDHRADEGYVTPHEAAGEDAVFISRIRKDPTVENGMVFWCVSDNLRKGAALNSVQIAELVAERGLSGR
;
A
#
# COMPACT_ATOMS: atom_id res chain seq x y z
N ASP A 1 26.44 -11.00 -6.38
CA ASP A 1 26.59 -12.39 -6.89
C ASP A 1 27.43 -13.33 -5.99
N LYS A 2 28.01 -12.81 -4.88
CA LYS A 2 28.90 -13.61 -4.01
C LYS A 2 28.56 -13.48 -2.52
N PHE A 3 27.43 -12.82 -2.17
CA PHE A 3 27.06 -12.71 -0.76
C PHE A 3 26.59 -14.08 -0.24
N ASP A 4 27.12 -14.48 0.91
CA ASP A 4 26.68 -15.67 1.61
C ASP A 4 25.49 -15.35 2.49
N PHE A 5 24.28 -15.70 2.03
CA PHE A 5 23.05 -15.48 2.79
C PHE A 5 22.98 -16.31 4.08
N GLY A 6 23.83 -17.33 4.24
CA GLY A 6 23.96 -18.05 5.49
C GLY A 6 24.52 -17.20 6.65
N GLU A 7 25.10 -16.04 6.37
CA GLU A 7 25.61 -15.10 7.38
C GLU A 7 24.55 -14.06 7.85
N ALA A 8 23.36 -14.01 7.18
CA ALA A 8 22.31 -13.05 7.50
C ALA A 8 21.04 -13.75 7.99
N ASP A 9 20.41 -13.22 9.04
CA ASP A 9 19.12 -13.72 9.53
C ASP A 9 17.93 -13.16 8.73
N ILE A 10 17.98 -11.87 8.36
CA ILE A 10 16.94 -11.17 7.61
C ILE A 10 17.58 -10.39 6.45
N ALA A 11 16.93 -10.40 5.29
CA ALA A 11 17.30 -9.59 4.14
C ALA A 11 16.11 -8.77 3.61
N LEU A 12 16.28 -7.44 3.52
CA LEU A 12 15.28 -6.54 2.93
C LEU A 12 15.58 -6.39 1.42
N PHE A 13 14.65 -6.81 0.57
CA PHE A 13 14.79 -6.74 -0.88
C PHE A 13 14.00 -5.58 -1.47
N SER A 14 14.69 -4.71 -2.23
CA SER A 14 14.09 -3.58 -2.95
C SER A 14 14.71 -3.36 -4.33
N ALA A 15 15.31 -4.40 -4.91
CA ALA A 15 16.04 -4.33 -6.19
C ALA A 15 15.17 -4.68 -7.43
N GLY A 16 13.83 -4.73 -7.25
CA GLY A 16 12.88 -5.05 -8.30
C GLY A 16 12.63 -6.56 -8.50
N GLY A 17 11.51 -6.87 -9.19
CA GLY A 17 10.99 -8.22 -9.25
C GLY A 17 11.89 -9.25 -9.97
N ALA A 18 12.66 -8.83 -10.97
CA ALA A 18 13.59 -9.74 -11.65
C ALA A 18 14.69 -10.25 -10.70
N THR A 19 15.32 -9.32 -9.99
CA THR A 19 16.34 -9.65 -8.97
C THR A 19 15.75 -10.46 -7.82
N ALA A 20 14.54 -10.09 -7.35
CA ALA A 20 13.88 -10.84 -6.29
C ALA A 20 13.63 -12.30 -6.70
N LYS A 21 13.08 -12.55 -7.90
CA LYS A 21 12.86 -13.93 -8.41
C LYS A 21 14.12 -14.77 -8.51
N GLU A 22 15.24 -14.16 -8.86
CA GLU A 22 16.52 -14.86 -8.99
C GLU A 22 17.16 -15.14 -7.62
N VAL A 23 17.12 -14.17 -6.72
CA VAL A 23 17.97 -14.17 -5.51
C VAL A 23 17.23 -14.60 -4.25
N ALA A 24 15.96 -14.22 -4.08
CA ALA A 24 15.22 -14.49 -2.85
C ALA A 24 15.05 -15.99 -2.53
N PRO A 25 14.79 -16.89 -3.51
CA PRO A 25 14.74 -18.33 -3.22
C PRO A 25 16.05 -18.87 -2.68
N ARG A 26 17.19 -18.43 -3.23
CA ARG A 26 18.53 -18.82 -2.77
C ARG A 26 18.81 -18.33 -1.35
N ALA A 27 18.40 -17.12 -1.04
CA ALA A 27 18.51 -16.56 0.32
C ALA A 27 17.68 -17.37 1.32
N GLY A 28 16.41 -17.65 0.97
CA GLY A 28 15.53 -18.46 1.80
C GLY A 28 16.04 -19.89 2.01
N GLU A 29 16.63 -20.51 0.99
CA GLU A 29 17.28 -21.82 1.09
C GLU A 29 18.51 -21.83 1.99
N ALA A 30 19.25 -20.73 2.04
CA ALA A 30 20.39 -20.55 2.94
C ALA A 30 19.98 -20.27 4.40
N GLY A 31 18.68 -20.17 4.69
CA GLY A 31 18.15 -19.89 6.02
C GLY A 31 17.97 -18.39 6.34
N CYS A 32 18.19 -17.51 5.37
CA CYS A 32 17.91 -16.08 5.51
C CYS A 32 16.41 -15.81 5.27
N LEU A 33 15.74 -15.10 6.16
CA LEU A 33 14.35 -14.68 5.94
C LEU A 33 14.32 -13.42 5.07
N VAL A 34 13.72 -13.54 3.89
CA VAL A 34 13.63 -12.44 2.92
C VAL A 34 12.32 -11.67 3.10
N ILE A 35 12.40 -10.34 3.17
CA ILE A 35 11.23 -9.43 3.09
C ILE A 35 11.34 -8.68 1.76
N ASP A 36 10.44 -9.01 0.81
CA ASP A 36 10.51 -8.52 -0.57
C ASP A 36 9.48 -7.42 -0.84
N ASN A 37 9.99 -6.23 -1.19
CA ASN A 37 9.15 -5.09 -1.58
C ASN A 37 8.64 -5.16 -3.02
N SER A 38 9.16 -6.08 -3.84
CA SER A 38 8.71 -6.20 -5.23
C SER A 38 7.35 -6.91 -5.33
N SER A 39 6.78 -6.93 -6.51
CA SER A 39 5.56 -7.70 -6.77
C SER A 39 5.81 -9.18 -7.12
N ALA A 40 7.04 -9.66 -6.96
CA ALA A 40 7.46 -10.97 -7.50
C ALA A 40 6.71 -12.15 -6.89
N PHE A 41 6.45 -12.10 -5.59
CA PHE A 41 5.93 -13.22 -4.80
C PHE A 41 4.58 -12.94 -4.13
N ARG A 42 4.01 -11.72 -4.31
CA ARG A 42 2.81 -11.29 -3.57
C ARG A 42 1.62 -12.24 -3.71
N MET A 43 1.49 -12.89 -4.87
CA MET A 43 0.36 -13.77 -5.15
C MET A 43 0.70 -15.26 -5.05
N ASP A 44 1.93 -15.62 -4.68
CA ASP A 44 2.31 -17.01 -4.45
C ASP A 44 1.62 -17.53 -3.17
N GLU A 45 1.01 -18.71 -3.23
CA GLU A 45 0.21 -19.25 -2.13
C GLU A 45 1.05 -19.54 -0.87
N ASP A 46 2.31 -19.94 -1.07
CA ASP A 46 3.27 -20.29 -0.04
C ASP A 46 4.13 -19.10 0.45
N VAL A 47 3.77 -17.87 0.04
CA VAL A 47 4.40 -16.62 0.48
C VAL A 47 3.34 -15.72 1.11
N PRO A 48 3.41 -15.43 2.41
CA PRO A 48 2.48 -14.51 3.05
C PRO A 48 2.73 -13.07 2.58
N LEU A 49 1.62 -12.34 2.41
CA LEU A 49 1.59 -10.92 2.09
C LEU A 49 1.20 -10.16 3.36
N ILE A 50 2.15 -9.43 3.97
CA ILE A 50 2.03 -8.98 5.34
C ILE A 50 1.90 -7.45 5.46
N VAL A 51 0.92 -7.03 6.27
CA VAL A 51 0.83 -5.71 6.89
C VAL A 51 0.68 -5.94 8.39
N PRO A 52 1.67 -5.60 9.22
CA PRO A 52 1.70 -5.98 10.64
C PRO A 52 0.47 -5.58 11.44
N GLU A 53 -0.15 -4.43 11.15
CA GLU A 53 -1.37 -3.98 11.83
C GLU A 53 -2.63 -4.77 11.41
N VAL A 54 -2.53 -5.61 10.38
CA VAL A 54 -3.69 -6.30 9.79
C VAL A 54 -3.64 -7.80 9.99
N ASN A 55 -2.53 -8.44 9.64
CA ASN A 55 -2.41 -9.89 9.58
C ASN A 55 -1.07 -10.43 10.12
N ALA A 56 -0.57 -9.83 11.22
CA ALA A 56 0.68 -10.22 11.87
C ALA A 56 0.82 -11.74 12.11
N ASP A 57 -0.30 -12.43 12.38
CA ASP A 57 -0.30 -13.88 12.67
C ASP A 57 0.07 -14.73 11.44
N SER A 58 -0.01 -14.17 10.24
CA SER A 58 0.39 -14.88 9.02
C SER A 58 1.91 -14.99 8.83
N VAL A 59 2.72 -14.28 9.65
CA VAL A 59 4.17 -14.26 9.49
C VAL A 59 4.81 -15.65 9.65
N ASP A 60 4.25 -16.49 10.54
CA ASP A 60 4.78 -17.82 10.81
C ASP A 60 4.74 -18.75 9.58
N SER A 61 3.79 -18.51 8.67
CA SER A 61 3.66 -19.30 7.44
C SER A 61 4.79 -19.08 6.43
N ALA A 62 5.59 -18.01 6.59
CA ALA A 62 6.75 -17.76 5.76
C ALA A 62 7.88 -18.78 5.98
N LEU A 63 7.95 -19.38 7.17
CA LEU A 63 9.03 -20.25 7.57
C LEU A 63 8.99 -21.60 6.85
N ARG A 64 10.14 -22.09 6.42
CA ARG A 64 10.26 -23.42 5.75
C ARG A 64 9.73 -24.56 6.62
N GLY A 65 9.94 -24.48 7.94
CA GLY A 65 9.41 -25.46 8.90
C GLY A 65 7.87 -25.53 8.93
N ASN A 66 7.20 -24.48 8.47
CA ASN A 66 5.73 -24.36 8.39
C ASN A 66 5.21 -24.44 6.93
N GLY A 67 6.06 -24.88 5.98
CA GLY A 67 5.68 -25.01 4.57
C GLY A 67 5.97 -23.79 3.69
N GLY A 68 6.49 -22.70 4.28
CA GLY A 68 6.91 -21.49 3.55
C GLY A 68 8.31 -21.62 2.93
N ARG A 69 8.74 -20.56 2.25
CA ARG A 69 10.03 -20.46 1.56
C ARG A 69 11.07 -19.57 2.26
N ASN A 70 10.83 -19.14 3.50
CA ASN A 70 11.53 -18.04 4.15
C ASN A 70 11.47 -16.74 3.35
N ILE A 71 10.31 -16.48 2.73
CA ILE A 71 10.04 -15.25 1.98
C ILE A 71 8.73 -14.67 2.50
N ILE A 72 8.75 -13.37 2.80
CA ILE A 72 7.57 -12.55 3.10
C ILE A 72 7.46 -11.49 2.01
N ALA A 73 6.27 -11.32 1.45
CA ALA A 73 5.99 -10.25 0.50
C ALA A 73 5.45 -9.00 1.21
N ASN A 74 5.95 -7.84 0.80
CA ASN A 74 5.42 -6.53 1.17
C ASN A 74 4.41 -6.08 0.12
N PRO A 75 3.20 -5.60 0.49
CA PRO A 75 2.15 -5.28 -0.48
C PRO A 75 2.44 -4.05 -1.33
N ASN A 76 1.55 -3.79 -2.28
CA ASN A 76 1.49 -2.54 -3.02
C ASN A 76 1.25 -1.35 -2.06
N CYS A 77 1.83 -0.20 -2.37
CA CYS A 77 1.81 0.99 -1.50
C CYS A 77 0.38 1.50 -1.23
N SER A 78 -0.50 1.49 -2.23
CA SER A 78 -1.90 1.88 -2.02
C SER A 78 -2.65 0.80 -1.24
N THR A 79 -2.40 -0.48 -1.51
CA THR A 79 -3.02 -1.57 -0.73
C THR A 79 -2.64 -1.51 0.74
N ALA A 80 -1.37 -1.23 1.07
CA ALA A 80 -0.90 -1.20 2.46
C ALA A 80 -1.71 -0.20 3.32
N GLN A 81 -1.85 1.04 2.86
CA GLN A 81 -2.62 2.06 3.60
C GLN A 81 -4.12 1.74 3.65
N LEU A 82 -4.67 1.21 2.56
CA LEU A 82 -6.09 0.86 2.47
C LEU A 82 -6.46 -0.22 3.50
N VAL A 83 -5.71 -1.32 3.56
CA VAL A 83 -6.03 -2.44 4.47
C VAL A 83 -5.86 -2.08 5.94
N VAL A 84 -4.92 -1.18 6.28
CA VAL A 84 -4.80 -0.62 7.65
C VAL A 84 -6.07 0.12 8.06
N ALA A 85 -6.63 0.94 7.17
CA ALA A 85 -7.89 1.64 7.41
C ALA A 85 -9.10 0.67 7.44
N LEU A 86 -9.12 -0.36 6.59
CA LEU A 86 -10.24 -1.29 6.47
C LEU A 86 -10.30 -2.30 7.60
N LYS A 87 -9.16 -2.75 8.14
CA LYS A 87 -9.09 -3.82 9.17
C LYS A 87 -10.04 -3.62 10.34
N PRO A 88 -9.98 -2.51 11.10
CA PRO A 88 -10.88 -2.31 12.23
C PRO A 88 -12.35 -2.22 11.82
N LEU A 89 -12.63 -1.66 10.66
CA LEU A 89 -13.98 -1.55 10.13
C LEU A 89 -14.53 -2.91 9.70
N HIS A 90 -13.69 -3.74 9.09
CA HIS A 90 -14.07 -5.10 8.69
C HIS A 90 -14.34 -5.98 9.91
N ASP A 91 -13.48 -6.00 10.90
CA ASP A 91 -13.65 -6.79 12.11
C ASP A 91 -14.95 -6.42 12.86
N SER A 92 -15.28 -5.13 12.89
CA SER A 92 -16.41 -4.64 13.66
C SER A 92 -17.72 -4.64 12.89
N PHE A 93 -17.70 -4.38 11.58
CA PHE A 93 -18.91 -4.15 10.79
C PHE A 93 -19.09 -5.10 9.60
N GLY A 94 -18.04 -5.86 9.22
CA GLY A 94 -18.07 -6.73 8.06
C GLY A 94 -18.07 -5.93 6.76
N VAL A 95 -16.91 -5.44 6.32
CA VAL A 95 -16.80 -4.76 5.02
C VAL A 95 -17.04 -5.79 3.92
N ARG A 96 -18.04 -5.57 3.08
CA ARG A 96 -18.39 -6.43 1.96
C ARG A 96 -18.02 -5.85 0.60
N ARG A 97 -18.07 -4.53 0.47
CA ARG A 97 -17.77 -3.85 -0.79
C ARG A 97 -16.94 -2.60 -0.55
N VAL A 98 -15.97 -2.40 -1.43
CA VAL A 98 -15.08 -1.21 -1.44
C VAL A 98 -15.03 -0.64 -2.86
N VAL A 99 -15.25 0.66 -2.98
CA VAL A 99 -14.93 1.43 -4.18
C VAL A 99 -13.87 2.44 -3.80
N VAL A 100 -12.74 2.41 -4.48
CA VAL A 100 -11.62 3.30 -4.17
C VAL A 100 -11.10 4.01 -5.41
N SER A 101 -10.96 5.32 -5.32
CA SER A 101 -10.21 6.11 -6.28
C SER A 101 -8.93 6.59 -5.64
N THR A 102 -7.77 6.28 -6.24
CA THR A 102 -6.48 6.69 -5.73
C THR A 102 -5.99 7.96 -6.41
N TYR A 103 -5.21 8.74 -5.66
CA TYR A 103 -4.47 9.92 -6.11
C TYR A 103 -3.01 9.70 -5.72
N GLN A 104 -2.24 9.07 -6.64
CA GLN A 104 -0.93 8.53 -6.33
C GLN A 104 0.19 9.49 -6.73
N ALA A 105 1.08 9.76 -5.78
CA ALA A 105 2.29 10.55 -5.97
C ALA A 105 3.27 9.90 -6.95
N VAL A 106 4.06 10.71 -7.62
CA VAL A 106 5.04 10.25 -8.63
C VAL A 106 6.17 9.40 -8.04
N SER A 107 6.49 9.55 -6.76
CA SER A 107 7.52 8.75 -6.07
C SER A 107 7.27 7.24 -6.14
N GLY A 108 5.99 6.81 -6.30
CA GLY A 108 5.65 5.40 -6.51
C GLY A 108 6.25 4.79 -7.78
N ALA A 109 6.62 5.62 -8.77
CA ALA A 109 7.36 5.23 -9.97
C ALA A 109 8.88 5.49 -9.86
N GLY A 110 9.36 5.82 -8.65
CA GLY A 110 10.78 6.00 -8.35
C GLY A 110 11.33 7.39 -8.63
N LYS A 111 12.64 7.55 -8.33
CA LYS A 111 13.33 8.83 -8.48
C LYS A 111 13.24 9.44 -9.89
N PRO A 112 13.39 8.69 -11.00
CA PRO A 112 13.27 9.26 -12.34
C PRO A 112 11.91 9.95 -12.60
N ALA A 113 10.82 9.42 -12.03
CA ALA A 113 9.49 10.01 -12.15
C ALA A 113 9.36 11.32 -11.35
N MET A 114 10.03 11.40 -10.20
CA MET A 114 10.12 12.65 -9.42
C MET A 114 10.93 13.71 -10.18
N ASP A 115 12.06 13.32 -10.77
CA ASP A 115 12.89 14.19 -11.60
C ASP A 115 12.11 14.69 -12.83
N GLU A 116 11.30 13.83 -13.45
CA GLU A 116 10.44 14.20 -14.59
C GLU A 116 9.40 15.25 -14.18
N LEU A 117 8.67 15.05 -13.07
CA LEU A 117 7.73 16.04 -12.56
C LEU A 117 8.41 17.38 -12.30
N PHE A 118 9.56 17.37 -11.64
CA PHE A 118 10.33 18.57 -11.36
C PHE A 118 10.74 19.29 -12.64
N ASN A 119 11.33 18.57 -13.59
CA ASN A 119 11.82 19.14 -14.85
C ASN A 119 10.68 19.66 -15.73
N GLN A 120 9.56 18.95 -15.84
CA GLN A 120 8.37 19.43 -16.55
C GLN A 120 7.82 20.71 -15.92
N THR A 121 7.67 20.73 -14.59
CA THR A 121 7.17 21.90 -13.86
C THR A 121 8.07 23.11 -14.10
N ARG A 122 9.39 22.97 -13.91
CA ARG A 122 10.36 24.03 -14.15
C ARG A 122 10.33 24.49 -15.62
N GLY A 123 10.32 23.55 -16.56
CA GLY A 123 10.33 23.83 -17.99
C GLY A 123 9.14 24.67 -18.45
N ILE A 124 7.96 24.43 -17.91
CA ILE A 124 6.75 25.21 -18.21
C ILE A 124 6.94 26.69 -17.83
N TYR A 125 7.53 26.96 -16.65
CA TYR A 125 7.74 28.34 -16.18
C TYR A 125 8.85 29.09 -16.94
N VAL A 126 9.82 28.38 -17.51
CA VAL A 126 10.93 29.00 -18.28
C VAL A 126 10.75 28.86 -19.80
N ASN A 127 9.56 28.44 -20.25
CA ASN A 127 9.23 28.22 -21.65
C ASN A 127 10.18 27.24 -22.39
N ASP A 128 10.63 26.20 -21.66
CA ASP A 128 11.46 25.10 -22.13
C ASP A 128 10.84 23.76 -21.69
N PRO A 129 9.70 23.34 -22.30
CA PRO A 129 8.93 22.20 -21.82
C PRO A 129 9.70 20.89 -22.00
N ALA A 130 9.93 20.18 -20.90
CA ALA A 130 10.49 18.84 -20.88
C ALA A 130 9.48 17.82 -21.44
N ARG A 131 10.00 16.75 -22.06
CA ARG A 131 9.17 15.66 -22.61
C ARG A 131 8.71 14.71 -21.49
N ALA A 132 7.60 14.01 -21.77
CA ALA A 132 7.20 12.85 -20.98
C ALA A 132 8.05 11.65 -21.41
N GLU A 133 8.79 11.04 -20.47
CA GLU A 133 9.70 9.91 -20.71
C GLU A 133 9.34 8.71 -19.84
N ILE A 134 8.98 8.97 -18.58
CA ILE A 134 8.57 7.95 -17.60
C ILE A 134 7.05 7.75 -17.64
N PHE A 135 6.30 8.84 -17.68
CA PHE A 135 4.85 8.78 -17.80
C PHE A 135 4.39 8.80 -19.27
N THR A 136 3.22 8.23 -19.51
CA THR A 136 2.62 8.16 -20.85
C THR A 136 2.19 9.54 -21.39
N LYS A 137 2.03 10.52 -20.52
CA LYS A 137 1.66 11.92 -20.82
C LYS A 137 2.38 12.85 -19.85
N GLN A 138 2.40 14.15 -20.17
CA GLN A 138 2.86 15.17 -19.23
C GLN A 138 2.16 15.00 -17.89
N ILE A 139 2.96 14.91 -16.80
CA ILE A 139 2.44 14.78 -15.43
C ILE A 139 2.31 16.15 -14.74
N ALA A 140 3.17 17.11 -15.03
CA ALA A 140 3.08 18.44 -14.45
C ALA A 140 1.74 19.11 -14.78
N PHE A 141 1.02 19.54 -13.73
CA PHE A 141 -0.32 20.14 -13.81
C PHE A 141 -1.38 19.24 -14.47
N ASN A 142 -1.28 17.93 -14.32
CA ASN A 142 -2.16 16.96 -14.97
C ASN A 142 -2.56 15.83 -14.01
N ALA A 143 -3.61 15.08 -14.37
CA ALA A 143 -4.01 13.83 -13.74
C ALA A 143 -4.04 12.74 -14.82
N ILE A 144 -3.32 11.64 -14.59
CA ILE A 144 -3.20 10.54 -15.55
C ILE A 144 -3.92 9.31 -14.97
N PRO A 145 -5.12 8.93 -15.50
CA PRO A 145 -5.88 7.77 -15.03
C PRO A 145 -5.30 6.46 -15.63
N HIS A 146 -4.01 6.26 -15.42
CA HIS A 146 -3.27 5.11 -15.93
C HIS A 146 -2.00 4.89 -15.12
N ILE A 147 -1.94 3.80 -14.36
CA ILE A 147 -0.77 3.36 -13.61
C ILE A 147 -0.52 1.89 -13.91
N ASP A 148 0.72 1.54 -14.28
CA ASP A 148 1.13 0.20 -14.74
C ASP A 148 0.49 -0.16 -16.10
N VAL A 149 0.55 -1.41 -16.53
CA VAL A 149 0.06 -1.87 -17.84
C VAL A 149 -1.44 -2.15 -17.83
N PHE A 150 -2.10 -1.99 -18.96
CA PHE A 150 -3.49 -2.43 -19.13
C PHE A 150 -3.58 -3.93 -19.21
N LEU A 151 -4.65 -4.48 -18.62
CA LEU A 151 -5.08 -5.87 -18.72
C LEU A 151 -6.19 -6.00 -19.77
N ASP A 152 -6.51 -7.24 -20.16
CA ASP A 152 -7.48 -7.53 -21.22
C ASP A 152 -8.92 -7.10 -20.88
N ASP A 153 -9.24 -6.99 -19.59
CA ASP A 153 -10.53 -6.56 -19.06
C ASP A 153 -10.71 -5.03 -18.98
N GLY A 154 -9.67 -4.28 -19.36
CA GLY A 154 -9.66 -2.82 -19.36
C GLY A 154 -9.20 -2.18 -18.05
N PHE A 155 -8.98 -2.96 -16.98
CA PHE A 155 -8.30 -2.49 -15.78
C PHE A 155 -6.79 -2.35 -16.01
N THR A 156 -6.13 -1.61 -15.12
CA THR A 156 -4.67 -1.64 -15.06
C THR A 156 -4.19 -2.67 -14.05
N LYS A 157 -2.93 -3.10 -14.20
CA LYS A 157 -2.31 -4.00 -13.24
C LYS A 157 -2.26 -3.41 -11.83
N GLU A 158 -2.15 -2.09 -11.69
CA GLU A 158 -2.20 -1.41 -10.39
C GLU A 158 -3.56 -1.59 -9.72
N GLU A 159 -4.66 -1.43 -10.45
CA GLU A 159 -6.03 -1.63 -9.97
C GLU A 159 -6.28 -3.09 -9.59
N TRP A 160 -5.79 -4.02 -10.40
CA TRP A 160 -5.83 -5.45 -10.11
C TRP A 160 -5.07 -5.80 -8.82
N LYS A 161 -3.87 -5.21 -8.59
CA LYS A 161 -3.10 -5.43 -7.35
C LYS A 161 -3.93 -5.03 -6.13
N MET A 162 -4.56 -3.88 -6.13
CA MET A 162 -5.39 -3.43 -5.01
C MET A 162 -6.50 -4.44 -4.70
N THR A 163 -7.16 -4.95 -5.72
CA THR A 163 -8.22 -5.96 -5.55
C THR A 163 -7.68 -7.28 -5.02
N ALA A 164 -6.67 -7.85 -5.70
CA ALA A 164 -6.14 -9.16 -5.37
C ALA A 164 -5.40 -9.18 -4.03
N GLU A 165 -4.61 -8.15 -3.75
CA GLU A 165 -3.84 -8.05 -2.51
C GLU A 165 -4.73 -7.78 -1.29
N THR A 166 -5.78 -6.94 -1.42
CA THR A 166 -6.76 -6.73 -0.33
C THR A 166 -7.47 -8.02 0.04
N LYS A 167 -7.88 -8.82 -0.95
CA LYS A 167 -8.49 -10.14 -0.74
C LYS A 167 -7.54 -11.10 -0.02
N LYS A 168 -6.27 -11.10 -0.38
CA LYS A 168 -5.25 -11.98 0.23
C LYS A 168 -4.89 -11.57 1.66
N ILE A 169 -4.82 -10.26 1.94
CA ILE A 169 -4.39 -9.74 3.24
C ILE A 169 -5.53 -9.75 4.26
N LEU A 170 -6.74 -9.37 3.84
CA LEU A 170 -7.84 -9.08 4.75
C LEU A 170 -8.95 -10.15 4.70
N ASP A 171 -9.69 -10.26 3.59
CA ASP A 171 -10.74 -11.24 3.41
C ASP A 171 -11.04 -11.46 1.91
N PRO A 172 -11.01 -12.70 1.40
CA PRO A 172 -11.32 -13.02 0.02
C PRO A 172 -12.78 -12.69 -0.40
N ALA A 173 -13.69 -12.54 0.56
CA ALA A 173 -15.09 -12.21 0.32
C ALA A 173 -15.32 -10.72 0.00
N ILE A 174 -14.35 -9.85 0.27
CA ILE A 174 -14.48 -8.41 0.00
C ILE A 174 -14.52 -8.16 -1.52
N GLU A 175 -15.60 -7.54 -1.98
CA GLU A 175 -15.70 -7.06 -3.37
C GLU A 175 -15.09 -5.67 -3.49
N LEU A 176 -13.99 -5.54 -4.26
CA LEU A 176 -13.28 -4.28 -4.43
C LEU A 176 -13.13 -3.91 -5.90
N VAL A 177 -13.38 -2.64 -6.21
CA VAL A 177 -13.00 -2.00 -7.47
C VAL A 177 -12.17 -0.77 -7.19
N ALA A 178 -11.02 -0.67 -7.86
CA ALA A 178 -10.12 0.47 -7.77
C ALA A 178 -10.08 1.25 -9.09
N HIS A 179 -9.87 2.56 -8.99
CA HIS A 179 -9.51 3.43 -10.11
C HIS A 179 -8.27 4.22 -9.74
N CYS A 180 -7.15 3.94 -10.42
CA CYS A 180 -5.85 4.46 -10.03
C CYS A 180 -5.42 5.65 -10.90
N VAL A 181 -5.16 6.79 -10.26
CA VAL A 181 -4.79 8.04 -10.93
C VAL A 181 -3.43 8.53 -10.43
N ARG A 182 -2.51 8.82 -11.36
CA ARG A 182 -1.25 9.49 -11.06
C ARG A 182 -1.47 11.00 -11.05
N ILE A 183 -1.03 11.68 -9.99
CA ILE A 183 -1.16 13.13 -9.82
C ILE A 183 0.22 13.77 -9.63
N PRO A 184 0.35 15.10 -9.87
CA PRO A 184 1.61 15.83 -9.80
C PRO A 184 2.00 16.19 -8.35
N VAL A 185 2.08 15.18 -7.50
CA VAL A 185 2.51 15.26 -6.10
C VAL A 185 3.77 14.41 -5.96
N PHE A 186 4.78 14.89 -5.24
CA PHE A 186 6.05 14.18 -5.10
C PHE A 186 5.92 12.94 -4.22
N ILE A 187 5.37 13.09 -3.01
CA ILE A 187 5.26 12.03 -1.99
C ILE A 187 3.87 12.07 -1.38
N GLY A 188 3.36 10.91 -0.98
CA GLY A 188 2.07 10.72 -0.34
C GLY A 188 0.97 10.27 -1.31
N HIS A 189 0.43 9.06 -1.08
CA HIS A 189 -0.74 8.56 -1.79
C HIS A 189 -2.00 8.88 -1.02
N SER A 190 -3.01 9.33 -1.75
CA SER A 190 -4.33 9.58 -1.19
C SER A 190 -5.36 8.69 -1.84
N GLU A 191 -6.44 8.40 -1.09
CA GLU A 191 -7.54 7.56 -1.55
C GLU A 191 -8.88 8.11 -1.09
N ALA A 192 -9.82 8.24 -2.02
CA ALA A 192 -11.22 8.40 -1.72
C ALA A 192 -11.86 7.01 -1.63
N VAL A 193 -12.22 6.60 -0.41
CA VAL A 193 -12.69 5.25 -0.10
C VAL A 193 -14.15 5.27 0.24
N PHE A 194 -14.94 4.44 -0.46
CA PHE A 194 -16.36 4.20 -0.24
C PHE A 194 -16.51 2.73 0.18
N ILE A 195 -17.09 2.49 1.33
CA ILE A 195 -17.32 1.13 1.83
C ILE A 195 -18.80 0.88 2.07
N GLU A 196 -19.18 -0.38 1.92
CA GLU A 196 -20.47 -0.91 2.32
C GLU A 196 -20.25 -2.10 3.24
N THR A 197 -21.01 -2.17 4.35
CA THR A 197 -20.82 -3.17 5.41
C THR A 197 -22.08 -3.95 5.69
N ASP A 198 -21.94 -5.09 6.36
CA ASP A 198 -23.05 -5.94 6.77
C ASP A 198 -23.85 -5.33 7.94
N ARG A 199 -23.13 -4.68 8.84
CA ARG A 199 -23.70 -4.07 10.06
C ARG A 199 -23.71 -2.53 9.94
N PRO A 200 -24.72 -1.86 10.50
CA PRO A 200 -24.81 -0.41 10.45
C PRO A 200 -23.68 0.27 11.23
N MET A 201 -23.22 1.40 10.70
CA MET A 201 -22.18 2.24 11.29
C MET A 201 -22.70 3.64 11.55
N THR A 202 -22.13 4.31 12.56
CA THR A 202 -22.26 5.76 12.75
C THR A 202 -20.94 6.46 12.49
N GLU A 203 -20.99 7.72 12.06
CA GLU A 203 -19.76 8.51 11.83
C GLU A 203 -18.92 8.65 13.10
N SER A 204 -19.56 8.83 14.27
CA SER A 204 -18.86 8.91 15.57
C SER A 204 -18.20 7.59 15.94
N GLY A 205 -18.91 6.47 15.81
CA GLY A 205 -18.35 5.15 16.11
C GLY A 205 -17.18 4.78 15.22
N VAL A 206 -17.24 5.12 13.94
CA VAL A 206 -16.11 4.93 13.01
C VAL A 206 -14.90 5.80 13.41
N ARG A 207 -15.13 7.08 13.80
CA ARG A 207 -14.05 7.95 14.27
C ARG A 207 -13.37 7.43 15.53
N GLU A 208 -14.15 7.01 16.52
CA GLU A 208 -13.64 6.47 17.78
C GLU A 208 -12.82 5.19 17.54
N MET A 209 -13.38 4.26 16.79
CA MET A 209 -12.71 3.00 16.46
C MET A 209 -11.37 3.23 15.73
N LEU A 210 -11.37 4.08 14.70
CA LEU A 210 -10.15 4.36 13.93
C LEU A 210 -9.09 5.09 14.78
N ARG A 211 -9.47 5.92 15.76
CA ARG A 211 -8.51 6.58 16.67
C ARG A 211 -7.77 5.59 17.55
N ASP A 212 -8.44 4.52 17.94
CA ASP A 212 -7.88 3.48 18.80
C ASP A 212 -7.15 2.37 18.02
N SER A 213 -7.12 2.49 16.67
CA SER A 213 -6.54 1.46 15.80
C SER A 213 -5.05 1.66 15.58
N PRO A 214 -4.23 0.59 15.62
CA PRO A 214 -2.80 0.66 15.35
C PRO A 214 -2.49 1.25 13.97
N GLY A 215 -1.48 2.11 13.89
CA GLY A 215 -1.01 2.70 12.64
C GLY A 215 -1.93 3.78 12.04
N VAL A 216 -3.09 4.06 12.65
CA VAL A 216 -4.06 5.05 12.17
C VAL A 216 -4.01 6.34 13.00
N THR A 217 -4.11 7.46 12.33
CA THR A 217 -4.32 8.78 12.94
C THR A 217 -5.55 9.44 12.30
N VAL A 218 -6.53 9.82 13.12
CA VAL A 218 -7.75 10.47 12.64
C VAL A 218 -7.67 11.98 12.86
N ILE A 219 -7.65 12.74 11.77
CA ILE A 219 -7.79 14.19 11.74
C ILE A 219 -9.02 14.50 10.88
N ASP A 220 -10.18 14.65 11.53
CA ASP A 220 -11.46 14.79 10.87
C ASP A 220 -12.33 15.83 11.59
N HIS A 221 -12.14 17.09 11.22
CA HIS A 221 -12.93 18.22 11.69
C HIS A 221 -13.71 18.84 10.52
N ARG A 222 -14.97 19.24 10.75
CA ARG A 222 -15.78 19.93 9.75
C ARG A 222 -15.48 21.44 9.77
N ALA A 223 -14.21 21.76 9.51
CA ALA A 223 -13.68 23.12 9.45
C ALA A 223 -12.59 23.18 8.38
N ASP A 224 -12.20 24.37 8.01
CA ASP A 224 -11.03 24.58 7.19
C ASP A 224 -9.81 23.93 7.86
N GLU A 225 -8.92 23.32 7.08
CA GLU A 225 -7.74 22.59 7.57
C GLU A 225 -8.03 21.35 8.44
N GLY A 226 -9.28 20.90 8.52
CA GLY A 226 -9.70 19.75 9.33
C GLY A 226 -9.48 18.37 8.66
N TYR A 227 -8.52 18.24 7.75
CA TYR A 227 -8.17 17.03 7.00
C TYR A 227 -6.68 17.01 6.67
N VAL A 228 -6.14 15.86 6.30
CA VAL A 228 -4.72 15.68 5.94
C VAL A 228 -4.56 15.54 4.43
N THR A 229 -3.57 16.21 3.87
CA THR A 229 -3.17 16.13 2.48
C THR A 229 -1.86 15.33 2.31
N PRO A 230 -1.49 14.93 1.08
CA PRO A 230 -0.22 14.25 0.84
C PRO A 230 1.00 15.04 1.34
N HIS A 231 0.94 16.37 1.25
CA HIS A 231 2.05 17.23 1.68
C HIS A 231 2.34 17.12 3.17
N GLU A 232 1.30 17.01 3.98
CA GLU A 232 1.42 16.88 5.44
C GLU A 232 1.76 15.46 5.87
N ALA A 233 1.30 14.45 5.11
CA ALA A 233 1.59 13.05 5.39
C ALA A 233 3.02 12.62 4.98
N ALA A 234 3.70 13.41 4.13
CA ALA A 234 5.05 13.11 3.70
C ALA A 234 6.04 13.16 4.87
N GLY A 235 6.76 12.06 5.12
CA GLY A 235 7.68 11.90 6.23
C GLY A 235 7.05 11.31 7.51
N GLU A 236 5.73 11.13 7.55
CA GLU A 236 5.00 10.56 8.68
C GLU A 236 4.80 9.05 8.52
N ASP A 237 4.72 8.34 9.65
CA ASP A 237 4.56 6.87 9.67
C ASP A 237 3.09 6.42 9.64
N ALA A 238 2.19 7.29 10.06
CA ALA A 238 0.78 6.98 10.21
C ALA A 238 0.02 6.93 8.89
N VAL A 239 -1.06 6.15 8.88
CA VAL A 239 -2.14 6.25 7.91
C VAL A 239 -3.16 7.26 8.45
N PHE A 240 -3.33 8.37 7.77
CA PHE A 240 -4.24 9.44 8.17
C PHE A 240 -5.62 9.23 7.58
N ILE A 241 -6.64 9.34 8.43
CA ILE A 241 -8.05 9.26 8.01
C ILE A 241 -8.74 10.59 8.31
N SER A 242 -9.45 11.08 7.28
CA SER A 242 -10.19 12.34 7.31
C SER A 242 -11.51 12.20 6.55
N ARG A 243 -12.37 13.21 6.64
CA ARG A 243 -13.59 13.32 5.83
C ARG A 243 -14.55 12.14 5.97
N ILE A 244 -14.65 11.59 7.18
CA ILE A 244 -15.58 10.50 7.52
C ILE A 244 -17.01 11.01 7.47
N ARG A 245 -17.84 10.37 6.64
CA ARG A 245 -19.25 10.72 6.44
C ARG A 245 -20.03 9.53 5.89
N LYS A 246 -21.35 9.51 6.12
CA LYS A 246 -22.23 8.51 5.52
C LYS A 246 -22.24 8.61 4.00
N ASP A 247 -22.34 7.47 3.34
CA ASP A 247 -22.77 7.37 1.95
C ASP A 247 -24.29 7.22 1.94
N PRO A 248 -25.04 8.23 1.46
CA PRO A 248 -26.51 8.16 1.45
C PRO A 248 -27.07 7.27 0.33
N THR A 249 -26.23 6.73 -0.54
CA THR A 249 -26.66 5.97 -1.71
C THR A 249 -26.79 4.47 -1.43
N VAL A 250 -26.25 3.99 -0.30
CA VAL A 250 -26.33 2.60 0.15
C VAL A 250 -26.71 2.54 1.64
N GLU A 251 -27.31 1.44 2.08
CA GLU A 251 -27.89 1.32 3.42
C GLU A 251 -26.84 1.48 4.53
N ASN A 252 -25.74 0.74 4.47
CA ASN A 252 -24.66 0.73 5.44
C ASN A 252 -23.36 1.28 4.84
N GLY A 253 -23.45 2.47 4.22
CA GLY A 253 -22.33 3.08 3.53
C GLY A 253 -21.57 4.10 4.36
N MET A 254 -20.24 4.11 4.18
CA MET A 254 -19.37 5.15 4.72
C MET A 254 -18.34 5.58 3.68
N VAL A 255 -18.01 6.86 3.70
CA VAL A 255 -16.97 7.45 2.85
C VAL A 255 -15.94 8.10 3.73
N PHE A 256 -14.66 7.90 3.40
CA PHE A 256 -13.56 8.59 4.06
C PHE A 256 -12.41 8.89 3.08
N TRP A 257 -11.54 9.75 3.51
CA TRP A 257 -10.28 10.08 2.84
C TRP A 257 -9.13 9.45 3.62
N CYS A 258 -8.27 8.68 2.93
CA CYS A 258 -7.13 7.99 3.48
C CYS A 258 -5.85 8.53 2.81
N VAL A 259 -4.84 8.85 3.61
CA VAL A 259 -3.55 9.38 3.11
C VAL A 259 -2.41 8.78 3.90
N SER A 260 -1.33 8.39 3.23
CA SER A 260 -0.07 8.05 3.91
C SER A 260 1.15 8.37 3.04
N ASP A 261 2.34 8.37 3.65
CA ASP A 261 3.59 8.37 2.91
C ASP A 261 3.80 7.01 2.24
N ASN A 262 3.74 6.99 0.92
CA ASN A 262 3.85 5.78 0.11
C ASN A 262 5.25 5.17 0.09
N LEU A 263 6.29 5.92 0.47
CA LEU A 263 7.66 5.42 0.60
C LEU A 263 7.89 4.81 2.00
N ARG A 264 7.14 5.26 3.01
CA ARG A 264 7.21 4.76 4.38
C ARG A 264 6.22 3.61 4.58
N LYS A 265 4.97 3.88 5.00
CA LYS A 265 3.98 2.81 5.24
C LYS A 265 3.69 1.99 4.00
N GLY A 266 3.71 2.60 2.83
CA GLY A 266 3.53 1.90 1.55
C GLY A 266 4.71 1.01 1.12
N ALA A 267 5.89 1.11 1.75
CA ALA A 267 7.10 0.40 1.31
C ALA A 267 8.08 0.12 2.47
N ALA A 268 9.03 1.05 2.71
CA ALA A 268 10.18 0.81 3.58
C ALA A 268 9.76 0.59 5.04
N LEU A 269 8.88 1.42 5.58
CA LEU A 269 8.42 1.29 6.96
C LEU A 269 7.71 -0.04 7.19
N ASN A 270 6.78 -0.44 6.29
CA ASN A 270 6.09 -1.72 6.43
C ASN A 270 7.07 -2.90 6.42
N SER A 271 8.12 -2.85 5.59
CA SER A 271 9.18 -3.88 5.59
C SER A 271 9.98 -3.90 6.88
N VAL A 272 10.28 -2.74 7.47
CA VAL A 272 10.96 -2.64 8.77
C VAL A 272 10.05 -3.19 9.88
N GLN A 273 8.78 -2.82 9.91
CA GLN A 273 7.81 -3.34 10.86
C GLN A 273 7.63 -4.87 10.76
N ILE A 274 7.69 -5.44 9.56
CA ILE A 274 7.71 -6.89 9.37
C ILE A 274 8.98 -7.49 9.99
N ALA A 275 10.15 -6.86 9.80
CA ALA A 275 11.41 -7.33 10.38
C ALA A 275 11.39 -7.25 11.92
N GLU A 276 10.83 -6.18 12.49
CA GLU A 276 10.61 -6.03 13.92
C GLU A 276 9.69 -7.13 14.47
N LEU A 277 8.56 -7.39 13.81
CA LEU A 277 7.62 -8.45 14.16
C LEU A 277 8.29 -9.84 14.14
N VAL A 278 9.14 -10.11 13.14
CA VAL A 278 9.93 -11.35 13.05
C VAL A 278 10.89 -11.46 14.23
N ALA A 279 11.60 -10.38 14.56
CA ALA A 279 12.55 -10.35 15.66
C ALA A 279 11.86 -10.51 17.03
N GLU A 280 10.74 -9.83 17.27
CA GLU A 280 9.95 -9.91 18.52
C GLU A 280 9.40 -11.32 18.75
N ARG A 281 9.00 -12.01 17.71
CA ARG A 281 8.52 -13.40 17.78
C ARG A 281 9.65 -14.43 17.87
N GLY A 282 10.91 -14.01 17.81
CA GLY A 282 12.08 -14.88 17.81
C GLY A 282 12.12 -15.83 16.60
N LEU A 283 11.51 -15.39 15.50
CA LEU A 283 11.48 -16.17 14.25
C LEU A 283 12.81 -16.03 13.52
N SER A 284 13.28 -17.11 12.94
CA SER A 284 14.43 -17.11 12.05
C SER A 284 14.17 -18.03 10.86
N GLY A 285 14.83 -17.78 9.76
CA GLY A 285 14.80 -18.68 8.60
C GLY A 285 15.57 -19.99 8.79
N ARG A 286 16.29 -20.11 9.92
CA ARG A 286 17.13 -21.26 10.29
C ARG A 286 16.43 -22.23 11.21
#